data_190da0896d4c090921748a082eb33128
#
_entry.id   190da0896d4c090921748a082eb33128
#
_cell.length_a   1.000
_cell.length_b   1.000
_cell.length_c   1.000
_cell.angle_alpha   90.00
_cell.angle_beta   90.00
_cell.angle_gamma   90.00
#
_symmetry.space_group_name_H-M   'P 1'
#
loop_
_entity.id
_entity.type
_entity.pdbx_description
1 polymer ?
#
loop_
_entity_poly.entity_id
_entity_poly.type
_entity_poly.pdbx_seq_one_letter_code
_entity_poly.pdbx_strand_id
1 'polypeptide(L)'
;MKRLLLSSLILLPCLLCAQTKKTVTKSTAATKTTSTSTLNSSIARGKTVYGTYCLACHQEDGSGVPNMNPPIINTSWVLGSKTVLIQQVLKGSANKVEIDGEKFHNTMPPQAQLTDQQIADVLTFVRNSFGNKASIVTPAEVKTVRAKTK
;
A
#
# COMPACT_ATOMS: atom_id res chain seq x y z
N MET A 1 13.78 -77.61 45.43
CA MET A 1 15.17 -77.10 45.53
C MET A 1 15.16 -75.66 45.14
N LYS A 2 15.15 -74.80 46.15
CA LYS A 2 16.25 -73.88 46.55
C LYS A 2 16.79 -73.03 45.38
N ARG A 3 16.54 -71.73 45.31
CA ARG A 3 17.31 -70.59 45.89
C ARG A 3 16.72 -69.29 45.25
N LEU A 4 16.25 -68.38 46.06
CA LEU A 4 16.91 -67.27 46.75
C LEU A 4 17.42 -66.16 45.80
N LEU A 5 16.70 -65.00 45.95
CA LEU A 5 17.20 -63.65 46.20
C LEU A 5 18.05 -63.01 45.10
N LEU A 6 17.68 -61.82 44.61
CA LEU A 6 18.18 -60.57 45.19
C LEU A 6 17.48 -59.40 44.61
N SER A 7 17.01 -58.58 45.51
CA SER A 7 16.57 -57.20 45.36
C SER A 7 17.66 -56.35 44.72
N SER A 8 17.33 -55.50 43.74
CA SER A 8 18.16 -54.36 43.42
C SER A 8 17.24 -53.18 43.14
N LEU A 9 17.14 -52.34 44.14
CA LEU A 9 16.49 -51.03 44.17
C LEU A 9 17.39 -50.05 43.42
N ILE A 10 17.01 -49.64 42.18
CA ILE A 10 17.72 -48.61 41.50
C ILE A 10 16.89 -47.34 41.63
N LEU A 11 17.36 -46.43 42.49
CA LEU A 11 16.92 -45.05 42.56
C LEU A 11 17.26 -44.33 41.27
N LEU A 12 16.25 -43.86 40.56
CA LEU A 12 16.40 -42.98 39.41
C LEU A 12 16.29 -41.53 39.90
N PRO A 13 17.32 -40.68 39.73
CA PRO A 13 17.20 -39.27 40.07
C PRO A 13 16.34 -38.53 39.02
N CYS A 14 15.31 -37.85 39.53
CA CYS A 14 14.43 -36.99 38.81
C CYS A 14 15.24 -35.76 38.32
N LEU A 15 15.64 -35.73 37.02
CA LEU A 15 16.21 -34.53 36.40
C LEU A 15 15.07 -33.57 36.10
N LEU A 16 14.92 -32.54 36.94
CA LEU A 16 14.10 -31.39 36.67
C LEU A 16 14.71 -30.62 35.47
N CYS A 17 14.14 -30.85 34.28
CA CYS A 17 14.44 -30.03 33.11
C CYS A 17 13.72 -28.70 33.24
N ALA A 18 14.41 -27.69 33.75
CA ALA A 18 13.94 -26.33 33.77
C ALA A 18 13.83 -25.80 32.32
N GLN A 19 12.61 -25.81 31.78
CA GLN A 19 12.32 -25.15 30.50
C GLN A 19 12.35 -23.63 30.69
N THR A 20 13.47 -23.02 30.35
CA THR A 20 13.55 -21.57 30.21
C THR A 20 12.68 -21.13 29.04
N LYS A 21 11.52 -20.57 29.35
CA LYS A 21 10.68 -19.83 28.39
C LYS A 21 11.50 -18.67 27.82
N LYS A 22 12.02 -18.84 26.61
CA LYS A 22 12.63 -17.78 25.83
C LYS A 22 11.53 -16.80 25.43
N THR A 23 11.39 -15.71 26.17
CA THR A 23 10.51 -14.60 25.81
C THR A 23 11.07 -13.99 24.53
N VAL A 24 10.40 -14.25 23.40
CA VAL A 24 10.70 -13.60 22.13
C VAL A 24 10.17 -12.19 22.22
N THR A 25 11.02 -11.27 22.59
CA THR A 25 10.74 -9.82 22.49
C THR A 25 10.69 -9.48 21.00
N LYS A 26 9.48 -9.40 20.46
CA LYS A 26 9.22 -9.02 19.05
C LYS A 26 9.67 -7.58 18.88
N SER A 27 10.81 -7.37 18.24
CA SER A 27 11.37 -6.06 17.96
C SER A 27 10.44 -5.25 17.05
N THR A 28 9.78 -4.26 17.61
CA THR A 28 8.88 -3.31 16.90
C THR A 28 9.65 -2.41 15.92
N ALA A 29 10.97 -2.35 15.99
CA ALA A 29 11.83 -1.57 15.12
C ALA A 29 11.93 -2.13 13.69
N ALA A 30 11.91 -3.46 13.50
CA ALA A 30 12.00 -4.09 12.19
C ALA A 30 10.79 -3.79 11.29
N THR A 31 9.59 -3.68 11.87
CA THR A 31 8.34 -3.41 11.13
C THR A 31 8.31 -1.98 10.57
N LYS A 32 8.83 -0.99 11.29
CA LYS A 32 8.85 0.40 10.84
C LYS A 32 9.83 0.62 9.70
N THR A 33 11.01 0.00 9.72
CA THR A 33 12.02 0.10 8.66
C THR A 33 11.53 -0.52 7.36
N THR A 34 10.89 -1.70 7.42
CA THR A 34 10.34 -2.38 6.24
C THR A 34 9.22 -1.58 5.59
N SER A 35 8.33 -0.95 6.37
CA SER A 35 7.23 -0.13 5.85
C SER A 35 7.75 1.12 5.13
N THR A 36 8.77 1.79 5.66
CA THR A 36 9.38 2.97 5.03
C THR A 36 10.10 2.62 3.73
N SER A 37 10.83 1.51 3.70
CA SER A 37 11.49 1.01 2.49
C SER A 37 10.49 0.69 1.38
N THR A 38 9.37 0.05 1.72
CA THR A 38 8.29 -0.27 0.78
C THR A 38 7.64 1.00 0.22
N LEU A 39 7.36 2.00 1.07
CA LEU A 39 6.81 3.28 0.66
C LEU A 39 7.74 4.00 -0.33
N ASN A 40 9.02 4.16 0.01
CA ASN A 40 9.99 4.85 -0.83
C ASN A 40 10.17 4.17 -2.19
N SER A 41 10.21 2.84 -2.22
CA SER A 41 10.31 2.07 -3.46
C SER A 41 9.07 2.25 -4.34
N SER A 42 7.87 2.27 -3.75
CA SER A 42 6.62 2.52 -4.47
C SER A 42 6.57 3.95 -5.03
N ILE A 43 6.98 4.95 -4.24
CA ILE A 43 7.06 6.34 -4.70
C ILE A 43 8.00 6.48 -5.90
N ALA A 44 9.18 5.86 -5.84
CA ALA A 44 10.15 5.94 -6.93
C ALA A 44 9.61 5.34 -8.25
N ARG A 45 8.99 4.17 -8.20
CA ARG A 45 8.34 3.56 -9.38
C ARG A 45 7.16 4.39 -9.86
N GLY A 46 6.34 4.89 -8.93
CA GLY A 46 5.17 5.72 -9.22
C GLY A 46 5.53 7.02 -9.90
N LYS A 47 6.65 7.64 -9.55
CA LYS A 47 7.17 8.84 -10.23
C LYS A 47 7.43 8.57 -11.71
N THR A 48 7.99 7.41 -12.06
CA THR A 48 8.21 7.03 -13.47
C THR A 48 6.88 6.88 -14.22
N VAL A 49 5.90 6.21 -13.62
CA VAL A 49 4.56 6.06 -14.22
C VAL A 49 3.88 7.44 -14.38
N TYR A 50 3.98 8.29 -13.37
CA TYR A 50 3.44 9.65 -13.40
C TYR A 50 4.00 10.46 -14.58
N GLY A 51 5.31 10.45 -14.75
CA GLY A 51 5.98 11.15 -15.84
C GLY A 51 5.51 10.73 -17.24
N THR A 52 5.11 9.45 -17.37
CA THR A 52 4.68 8.92 -18.67
C THR A 52 3.20 9.16 -18.97
N TYR A 53 2.32 9.06 -17.97
CA TYR A 53 0.88 8.98 -18.18
C TYR A 53 0.07 10.13 -17.59
N CYS A 54 0.63 10.90 -16.65
CA CYS A 54 -0.13 11.86 -15.86
C CYS A 54 0.38 13.31 -16.01
N LEU A 55 1.70 13.45 -16.19
CA LEU A 55 2.42 14.73 -16.18
C LEU A 55 1.82 15.75 -17.15
N ALA A 56 1.48 15.34 -18.36
CA ALA A 56 1.01 16.24 -19.41
C ALA A 56 -0.26 17.02 -19.00
N CYS A 57 -1.12 16.42 -18.19
CA CYS A 57 -2.36 17.04 -17.73
C CYS A 57 -2.26 17.61 -16.32
N HIS A 58 -1.59 16.88 -15.40
CA HIS A 58 -1.54 17.27 -13.99
C HIS A 58 -0.32 18.12 -13.62
N GLN A 59 0.58 18.39 -14.58
CA GLN A 59 1.80 19.18 -14.46
C GLN A 59 2.86 18.55 -13.52
N GLU A 60 4.08 19.05 -13.59
CA GLU A 60 5.20 18.53 -12.80
C GLU A 60 5.04 18.76 -11.29
N ASP A 61 4.40 19.86 -10.94
CA ASP A 61 4.11 20.25 -9.56
C ASP A 61 2.78 19.73 -9.02
N GLY A 62 1.98 19.07 -9.87
CA GLY A 62 0.66 18.58 -9.50
C GLY A 62 -0.45 19.64 -9.47
N SER A 63 -0.18 20.85 -9.96
CA SER A 63 -1.15 21.98 -9.94
C SER A 63 -2.30 21.83 -10.94
N GLY A 64 -2.14 20.97 -11.95
CA GLY A 64 -3.10 20.88 -13.04
C GLY A 64 -3.15 22.12 -13.91
N VAL A 65 -4.29 22.35 -14.56
CA VAL A 65 -4.55 23.54 -15.36
C VAL A 65 -5.91 24.11 -14.97
N PRO A 66 -5.99 25.36 -14.52
CA PRO A 66 -7.25 25.97 -14.05
C PRO A 66 -8.41 25.76 -15.03
N ASN A 67 -9.56 25.39 -14.51
CA ASN A 67 -10.79 25.10 -15.26
C ASN A 67 -10.69 23.93 -16.27
N MET A 68 -9.51 23.39 -16.52
CA MET A 68 -9.29 22.30 -17.49
C MET A 68 -8.97 20.98 -16.82
N ASN A 69 -7.82 20.90 -16.16
CA ASN A 69 -7.34 19.69 -15.51
C ASN A 69 -7.22 19.92 -14.00
N PRO A 70 -7.83 19.07 -13.16
CA PRO A 70 -7.82 19.31 -11.72
C PRO A 70 -6.41 19.20 -11.13
N PRO A 71 -6.12 19.97 -10.07
CA PRO A 71 -4.94 19.74 -9.25
C PRO A 71 -5.03 18.40 -8.55
N ILE A 72 -3.87 17.87 -8.19
CA ILE A 72 -3.75 16.66 -7.35
C ILE A 72 -3.06 16.96 -6.02
N ILE A 73 -3.04 18.25 -5.66
CA ILE A 73 -2.46 18.80 -4.43
C ILE A 73 -3.58 18.92 -3.39
N ASN A 74 -3.49 18.18 -2.30
CA ASN A 74 -4.37 18.25 -1.12
C ASN A 74 -5.88 18.20 -1.41
N THR A 75 -6.30 17.65 -2.56
CA THR A 75 -7.71 17.53 -2.90
C THR A 75 -8.40 16.42 -2.09
N SER A 76 -9.71 16.58 -1.86
CA SER A 76 -10.53 15.57 -1.20
C SER A 76 -10.50 14.22 -1.92
N TRP A 77 -10.34 14.22 -3.25
CA TRP A 77 -10.24 12.99 -4.05
C TRP A 77 -8.92 12.25 -3.81
N VAL A 78 -7.79 12.98 -3.83
CA VAL A 78 -6.47 12.38 -3.63
C VAL A 78 -6.28 11.87 -2.20
N LEU A 79 -6.71 12.63 -1.21
CA LEU A 79 -6.53 12.29 0.20
C LEU A 79 -7.63 11.37 0.74
N GLY A 80 -8.76 11.29 0.05
CA GLY A 80 -9.94 10.53 0.45
C GLY A 80 -9.89 9.04 0.13
N SER A 81 -11.02 8.52 -0.38
CA SER A 81 -11.22 7.09 -0.66
C SER A 81 -10.30 6.57 -1.75
N LYS A 82 -9.46 5.59 -1.40
CA LYS A 82 -8.62 4.88 -2.39
C LYS A 82 -9.45 4.20 -3.48
N THR A 83 -10.61 3.65 -3.13
CA THR A 83 -11.50 2.99 -4.10
C THR A 83 -11.96 3.96 -5.18
N VAL A 84 -12.40 5.16 -4.80
CA VAL A 84 -12.82 6.21 -5.74
C VAL A 84 -11.65 6.64 -6.62
N LEU A 85 -10.50 6.86 -6.01
CA LEU A 85 -9.29 7.29 -6.73
C LEU A 85 -8.80 6.22 -7.73
N ILE A 86 -8.82 4.96 -7.35
CA ILE A 86 -8.48 3.83 -8.24
C ILE A 86 -9.49 3.73 -9.39
N GLN A 87 -10.79 3.88 -9.11
CA GLN A 87 -11.83 3.88 -10.15
C GLN A 87 -11.64 5.02 -11.14
N GLN A 88 -11.28 6.21 -10.65
CA GLN A 88 -10.99 7.37 -11.49
C GLN A 88 -9.85 7.09 -12.47
N VAL A 89 -8.77 6.47 -12.02
CA VAL A 89 -7.65 6.09 -12.90
C VAL A 89 -8.06 5.02 -13.89
N LEU A 90 -8.82 4.03 -13.47
CA LEU A 90 -9.24 2.92 -14.34
C LEU A 90 -10.24 3.34 -15.41
N LYS A 91 -11.24 4.18 -15.06
CA LYS A 91 -12.34 4.59 -15.94
C LYS A 91 -12.11 5.92 -16.64
N GLY A 92 -11.25 6.75 -16.07
CA GLY A 92 -11.18 8.14 -16.45
C GLY A 92 -12.46 8.92 -16.11
N SER A 93 -12.65 10.04 -16.76
CA SER A 93 -13.89 10.82 -16.72
C SER A 93 -14.23 11.35 -18.12
N ALA A 94 -15.42 11.07 -18.60
CA ALA A 94 -15.92 11.57 -19.88
C ALA A 94 -16.61 12.91 -19.77
N ASN A 95 -16.94 13.35 -18.55
CA ASN A 95 -17.70 14.56 -18.26
C ASN A 95 -16.93 15.49 -17.33
N LYS A 96 -17.48 16.71 -17.20
CA LYS A 96 -17.03 17.69 -16.20
C LYS A 96 -17.00 17.04 -14.82
N VAL A 97 -15.92 17.24 -14.09
CA VAL A 97 -15.79 16.83 -12.70
C VAL A 97 -15.77 18.06 -11.81
N GLU A 98 -16.34 17.93 -10.62
CA GLU A 98 -16.26 18.94 -9.57
C GLU A 98 -15.44 18.38 -8.42
N ILE A 99 -14.39 19.09 -8.04
CA ILE A 99 -13.50 18.70 -6.95
C ILE A 99 -13.33 19.91 -6.04
N ASP A 100 -13.69 19.76 -4.78
CA ASP A 100 -13.58 20.80 -3.74
C ASP A 100 -14.26 22.13 -4.14
N GLY A 101 -15.38 22.06 -4.87
CA GLY A 101 -16.16 23.21 -5.32
C GLY A 101 -15.72 23.82 -6.65
N GLU A 102 -14.63 23.33 -7.24
CA GLU A 102 -14.14 23.78 -8.54
C GLU A 102 -14.53 22.81 -9.67
N LYS A 103 -14.87 23.37 -10.83
CA LYS A 103 -15.29 22.61 -12.02
C LYS A 103 -14.18 22.52 -13.04
N PHE A 104 -13.89 21.31 -13.50
CA PHE A 104 -12.89 21.01 -14.51
C PHE A 104 -13.54 20.40 -15.74
N HIS A 105 -13.11 20.81 -16.92
CA HIS A 105 -13.83 20.54 -18.16
C HIS A 105 -13.17 19.50 -19.06
N ASN A 106 -11.89 19.20 -18.86
CA ASN A 106 -11.21 18.23 -19.70
C ASN A 106 -11.55 16.79 -19.29
N THR A 107 -11.61 15.95 -20.30
CA THR A 107 -11.75 14.49 -20.13
C THR A 107 -10.44 13.91 -19.61
N MET A 108 -10.50 13.11 -18.57
CA MET A 108 -9.40 12.25 -18.17
C MET A 108 -9.52 10.90 -18.90
N PRO A 109 -8.58 10.53 -19.76
CA PRO A 109 -8.64 9.23 -20.43
C PRO A 109 -8.46 8.10 -19.41
N PRO A 110 -9.14 6.94 -19.63
CA PRO A 110 -8.93 5.76 -18.79
C PRO A 110 -7.50 5.24 -18.91
N GLN A 111 -6.93 4.79 -17.80
CA GLN A 111 -5.60 4.18 -17.75
C GLN A 111 -5.68 2.67 -17.43
N ALA A 112 -6.70 2.01 -17.97
CA ALA A 112 -6.97 0.59 -17.71
C ALA A 112 -5.86 -0.35 -18.18
N GLN A 113 -5.01 0.09 -19.13
CA GLN A 113 -3.84 -0.64 -19.64
C GLN A 113 -2.71 -0.79 -18.62
N LEU A 114 -2.66 0.08 -17.59
CA LEU A 114 -1.67 -0.01 -16.53
C LEU A 114 -1.92 -1.26 -15.67
N THR A 115 -0.85 -1.92 -15.28
CA THR A 115 -0.92 -3.05 -14.34
C THR A 115 -1.39 -2.61 -12.96
N ASP A 116 -1.87 -3.54 -12.14
CA ASP A 116 -2.28 -3.25 -10.75
C ASP A 116 -1.12 -2.66 -9.94
N GLN A 117 0.11 -3.13 -10.19
CA GLN A 117 1.31 -2.58 -9.54
C GLN A 117 1.57 -1.14 -9.97
N GLN A 118 1.49 -0.83 -11.26
CA GLN A 118 1.72 0.53 -11.77
C GLN A 118 0.68 1.51 -11.24
N ILE A 119 -0.59 1.14 -11.18
CA ILE A 119 -1.64 1.99 -10.60
C ILE A 119 -1.40 2.18 -9.10
N ALA A 120 -1.06 1.12 -8.37
CA ALA A 120 -0.74 1.22 -6.95
C ALA A 120 0.44 2.15 -6.69
N ASP A 121 1.51 2.03 -7.47
CA ASP A 121 2.71 2.84 -7.34
C ASP A 121 2.46 4.31 -7.69
N VAL A 122 1.79 4.61 -8.80
CA VAL A 122 1.51 6.00 -9.19
C VAL A 122 0.56 6.68 -8.20
N LEU A 123 -0.46 5.98 -7.70
CA LEU A 123 -1.34 6.54 -6.68
C LEU A 123 -0.64 6.70 -5.33
N THR A 124 0.28 5.81 -4.97
CA THR A 124 1.13 5.99 -3.79
C THR A 124 2.05 7.20 -3.95
N PHE A 125 2.65 7.40 -5.12
CA PHE A 125 3.45 8.59 -5.44
C PHE A 125 2.61 9.86 -5.29
N VAL A 126 1.46 9.96 -5.97
CA VAL A 126 0.57 11.13 -5.90
C VAL A 126 0.15 11.43 -4.46
N ARG A 127 -0.23 10.42 -3.69
CA ARG A 127 -0.67 10.54 -2.29
C ARG A 127 0.43 10.89 -1.29
N ASN A 128 1.71 10.85 -1.71
CA ASN A 128 2.87 11.15 -0.85
C ASN A 128 3.85 12.15 -1.49
N SER A 129 3.41 12.86 -2.53
CA SER A 129 4.13 13.93 -3.21
C SER A 129 3.29 15.21 -3.24
N PHE A 130 3.81 16.29 -3.76
CA PHE A 130 3.08 17.57 -3.89
C PHE A 130 2.52 18.13 -2.58
N GLY A 131 3.18 17.85 -1.46
CA GLY A 131 2.68 18.19 -0.12
C GLY A 131 1.65 17.21 0.47
N ASN A 132 1.17 16.24 -0.30
CA ASN A 132 0.24 15.20 0.16
C ASN A 132 0.89 14.26 1.18
N LYS A 133 0.12 13.82 2.17
CA LYS A 133 0.53 12.81 3.17
C LYS A 133 -0.64 11.87 3.44
N ALA A 134 -0.67 10.74 2.75
CA ALA A 134 -1.75 9.76 2.89
C ALA A 134 -1.24 8.31 2.78
N SER A 135 -2.08 7.35 3.13
CA SER A 135 -1.73 5.94 3.11
C SER A 135 -1.40 5.44 1.69
N ILE A 136 -0.49 4.47 1.62
CA ILE A 136 -0.14 3.80 0.36
C ILE A 136 -1.36 3.11 -0.26
N VAL A 137 -1.33 2.96 -1.58
CA VAL A 137 -2.24 2.10 -2.33
C VAL A 137 -1.51 0.80 -2.65
N THR A 138 -2.17 -0.33 -2.46
CA THR A 138 -1.58 -1.65 -2.72
C THR A 138 -2.11 -2.26 -4.01
N PRO A 139 -1.32 -3.12 -4.69
CA PRO A 139 -1.81 -3.84 -5.88
C PRO A 139 -3.05 -4.69 -5.62
N ALA A 140 -3.20 -5.23 -4.41
CA ALA A 140 -4.38 -6.00 -4.02
C ALA A 140 -5.66 -5.15 -3.98
N GLU A 141 -5.56 -3.90 -3.49
CA GLU A 141 -6.67 -2.93 -3.54
C GLU A 141 -7.04 -2.60 -4.99
N VAL A 142 -6.05 -2.35 -5.85
CA VAL A 142 -6.29 -2.07 -7.27
C VAL A 142 -6.97 -3.26 -7.95
N LYS A 143 -6.47 -4.48 -7.77
CA LYS A 143 -7.05 -5.71 -8.29
C LYS A 143 -8.53 -5.89 -7.88
N THR A 144 -8.82 -5.63 -6.60
CA THR A 144 -10.18 -5.73 -6.07
C THR A 144 -11.12 -4.72 -6.72
N VAL A 145 -10.68 -3.48 -6.92
CA VAL A 145 -11.47 -2.43 -7.56
C VAL A 145 -11.64 -2.73 -9.04
N ARG A 146 -10.56 -3.11 -9.75
CA ARG A 146 -10.60 -3.46 -11.17
C ARG A 146 -11.59 -4.57 -11.47
N ALA A 147 -11.67 -5.60 -10.63
CA ALA A 147 -12.62 -6.69 -10.80
C ALA A 147 -14.10 -6.25 -10.76
N LYS A 148 -14.38 -5.12 -10.08
CA LYS A 148 -15.70 -4.50 -9.95
C LYS A 148 -15.94 -3.38 -10.95
N THR A 149 -14.93 -3.02 -11.74
CA THR A 149 -14.93 -1.88 -12.66
C THR A 149 -15.06 -2.40 -14.10
N LYS A 150 -16.11 -3.14 -14.37
CA LYS A 150 -16.43 -3.60 -15.72
C LYS A 150 -17.35 -2.60 -16.41
#